data_531bc45750dd13e3f631edeb55afce93
#
_entry.id   531bc45750dd13e3f631edeb55afce93
#
_cell.length_a   1.000
_cell.length_b   1.000
_cell.length_c   1.000
_cell.angle_alpha   90.00
_cell.angle_beta   90.00
_cell.angle_gamma   90.00
#
_symmetry.space_group_name_H-M   'P 1'
#
loop_
_entity.id
_entity.type
_entity.pdbx_description
1 polymer ?
#
loop_
_entity_poly.entity_id
_entity_poly.type
_entity_poly.pdbx_seq_one_letter_code
_entity_poly.pdbx_strand_id
1 'polypeptide(L)'
;MDLSLSSFARSSIPPPLKSCNLTSLSNFPNYSFKSRNFSLTPLISRQNRRIRAQYSCNSGSGGGGGGDDDGFVVDEVPHLTNFLPDLPSYPNPLQQNLAYTIVKKNFVSPEDVVAQKVGDFCFLFLLCFSFCVPPLLLTMFFLQIVVQKGSPRGVHFRRAGPREKVYFKSEEVRACIVTCGGLCPGINTVIREIVCGLNYMYGVHDILGIEGGYRGFYSKNTIQLTPKVVNDIHKRGGTFLRTSRGGHDTDKIVDNIQDRGINQVYIIGGDGTQKGAALIYKEVEKRGLQVAVAGIPKTIDNDIAVIDKSFGFDTAVEEAQRAINAAHVEVESVENGVGIVKLMGRYSGFIAMFATLASRDVDCCLIPESPFYLEGQGGLFEFIEQRLKENGHVVIVLAEGAGQEYVAQSMHAVSEKDASGNRLLLDVGLWLSQKIKDHFTKVQKMAVNMKYIDPTYMIRAIPSNASDNIYCTLLAHSAVHGAMAGYTGFTIGPVSSRHAYIPIDRVTETTKTIKLTDRMWARLLSSTNQPSFLKGSPVMQERVDKETIEMIDNMKITSI
;
A
#
# COMPACT_ATOMS: atom_id res chain seq x y z
N MET A 1 -38.59 -20.87 -49.84
CA MET A 1 -37.50 -20.97 -50.84
C MET A 1 -36.32 -21.52 -50.13
N ASP A 2 -36.09 -22.79 -50.33
CA ASP A 2 -34.96 -23.59 -49.90
C ASP A 2 -33.67 -23.15 -50.58
N LEU A 3 -32.55 -23.38 -49.90
CA LEU A 3 -31.24 -23.80 -50.41
C LEU A 3 -30.28 -23.86 -49.25
N SER A 4 -30.03 -24.98 -48.71
CA SER A 4 -29.08 -26.10 -48.96
C SER A 4 -27.72 -25.92 -48.26
N LEU A 5 -27.52 -26.88 -47.36
CA LEU A 5 -26.26 -27.27 -46.70
C LEU A 5 -25.14 -27.58 -47.70
N SER A 6 -23.92 -27.19 -47.38
CA SER A 6 -22.72 -27.92 -47.80
C SER A 6 -21.64 -27.94 -46.74
N SER A 7 -21.26 -29.12 -46.40
CA SER A 7 -20.20 -29.68 -45.62
C SER A 7 -18.80 -29.14 -45.98
N PHE A 8 -17.92 -28.91 -44.96
CA PHE A 8 -16.49 -29.20 -45.12
C PHE A 8 -15.85 -29.54 -43.74
N ALA A 9 -15.46 -30.76 -43.69
CA ALA A 9 -14.14 -31.35 -43.39
C ALA A 9 -13.62 -31.25 -41.94
N ARG A 10 -13.59 -32.42 -41.34
CA ARG A 10 -12.76 -32.83 -40.20
C ARG A 10 -11.29 -32.63 -40.53
N SER A 11 -10.48 -32.04 -39.62
CA SER A 11 -9.04 -32.19 -39.58
C SER A 11 -8.63 -32.77 -38.24
N SER A 12 -8.07 -33.88 -38.34
CA SER A 12 -7.26 -34.83 -37.56
C SER A 12 -6.49 -34.25 -36.35
N ILE A 13 -6.66 -34.97 -35.24
CA ILE A 13 -5.86 -34.96 -34.01
C ILE A 13 -4.51 -35.64 -34.29
N PRO A 14 -3.36 -35.09 -33.93
CA PRO A 14 -2.08 -35.80 -33.96
C PRO A 14 -1.91 -36.74 -32.75
N PRO A 15 -1.20 -37.89 -32.94
CA PRO A 15 -1.03 -38.92 -31.92
C PRO A 15 0.01 -38.55 -30.84
N PRO A 16 0.00 -39.24 -29.68
CA PRO A 16 0.88 -38.93 -28.54
C PRO A 16 2.34 -39.36 -28.80
N LEU A 17 3.26 -38.50 -28.36
CA LEU A 17 4.70 -38.75 -28.42
C LEU A 17 5.11 -39.83 -27.43
N LYS A 18 5.89 -40.79 -27.94
CA LYS A 18 6.50 -41.92 -27.24
C LYS A 18 7.57 -41.45 -26.25
N SER A 19 7.58 -42.10 -25.08
CA SER A 19 8.64 -42.05 -24.08
C SER A 19 10.02 -42.34 -24.64
N CYS A 20 10.97 -41.42 -24.46
CA CYS A 20 12.39 -41.71 -24.65
C CYS A 20 13.06 -41.99 -23.31
N ASN A 21 13.57 -43.19 -23.18
CA ASN A 21 14.48 -43.63 -22.13
C ASN A 21 15.83 -42.87 -22.27
N LEU A 22 16.26 -42.20 -21.20
CA LEU A 22 17.62 -41.68 -21.04
C LEU A 22 18.37 -42.60 -20.09
N THR A 23 19.17 -43.47 -20.68
CA THR A 23 20.28 -44.19 -20.02
C THR A 23 21.58 -43.41 -20.26
N SER A 24 22.36 -43.29 -19.20
CA SER A 24 23.81 -43.04 -19.12
C SER A 24 24.39 -41.74 -19.67
N LEU A 25 24.87 -40.92 -18.73
CA LEU A 25 26.18 -40.29 -18.79
C LEU A 25 26.68 -40.03 -17.36
N SER A 26 27.52 -40.93 -16.90
CA SER A 26 28.46 -40.79 -15.80
C SER A 26 29.62 -39.90 -16.23
N ASN A 27 29.91 -38.84 -15.46
CA ASN A 27 31.25 -38.33 -15.15
C ASN A 27 31.17 -36.89 -14.63
N PHE A 28 31.15 -36.76 -13.30
CA PHE A 28 31.64 -35.57 -12.62
C PHE A 28 32.48 -35.99 -11.41
N PRO A 29 33.63 -35.37 -11.14
CA PRO A 29 34.57 -35.79 -10.11
C PRO A 29 34.07 -35.47 -8.70
N ASN A 30 34.21 -36.45 -7.80
CA ASN A 30 33.96 -36.38 -6.36
C ASN A 30 34.88 -35.36 -5.69
N TYR A 31 34.32 -34.32 -5.10
CA TYR A 31 34.98 -33.57 -4.01
C TYR A 31 34.47 -34.09 -2.67
N SER A 32 35.35 -34.79 -1.97
CA SER A 32 35.09 -35.27 -0.60
C SER A 32 35.28 -34.10 0.40
N PHE A 33 34.21 -33.67 1.05
CA PHE A 33 34.29 -32.84 2.24
C PHE A 33 34.42 -33.74 3.48
N LYS A 34 35.56 -33.63 4.15
CA LYS A 34 35.77 -34.24 5.48
C LYS A 34 34.93 -33.50 6.52
N SER A 35 33.93 -34.17 7.06
CA SER A 35 33.19 -33.74 8.24
C SER A 35 34.11 -33.77 9.47
N ARG A 36 34.40 -32.66 10.10
CA ARG A 36 34.93 -32.59 11.46
C ARG A 36 33.75 -32.55 12.42
N ASN A 37 33.59 -33.61 13.16
CA ASN A 37 32.70 -33.69 14.32
C ASN A 37 33.18 -32.72 15.40
N PHE A 38 32.37 -31.71 15.70
CA PHE A 38 32.48 -30.95 16.96
C PHE A 38 31.35 -31.39 17.88
N SER A 39 31.71 -32.10 18.93
CA SER A 39 30.84 -32.38 20.05
C SER A 39 30.68 -31.12 20.90
N LEU A 40 29.48 -30.59 20.98
CA LEU A 40 29.10 -29.55 21.94
C LEU A 40 28.34 -30.20 23.09
N THR A 41 29.00 -30.30 24.23
CA THR A 41 28.39 -30.57 25.52
C THR A 41 27.47 -29.44 25.95
N PRO A 42 26.30 -29.73 26.54
CA PRO A 42 25.40 -28.71 27.05
C PRO A 42 25.77 -28.31 28.46
N LEU A 43 26.28 -27.11 28.63
CA LEU A 43 26.33 -26.46 29.95
C LEU A 43 25.67 -25.10 29.81
N ILE A 44 24.69 -24.89 30.67
CA ILE A 44 24.27 -23.67 31.35
C ILE A 44 22.75 -23.55 31.41
N SER A 45 22.21 -24.04 32.49
CA SER A 45 20.97 -23.51 33.07
C SER A 45 21.24 -22.08 33.54
N ARG A 46 20.60 -21.09 32.96
CA ARG A 46 20.48 -19.76 33.55
C ARG A 46 19.05 -19.29 33.54
N GLN A 47 18.59 -19.05 34.75
CA GLN A 47 17.35 -18.46 35.15
C GLN A 47 16.92 -17.30 34.22
N ASN A 48 15.80 -17.48 33.54
CA ASN A 48 15.07 -16.39 32.95
C ASN A 48 14.54 -15.46 34.06
N ARG A 49 15.24 -14.39 34.35
CA ARG A 49 14.64 -13.24 35.02
C ARG A 49 13.67 -12.62 34.01
N ARG A 50 12.38 -12.86 34.22
CA ARG A 50 11.30 -12.09 33.62
C ARG A 50 11.44 -10.65 34.07
N ILE A 51 11.85 -9.76 33.20
CA ILE A 51 11.62 -8.33 33.38
C ILE A 51 10.12 -8.12 33.14
N ARG A 52 9.38 -8.05 34.22
CA ARG A 52 7.99 -7.64 34.26
C ARG A 52 8.01 -6.11 34.19
N ALA A 53 7.76 -5.53 33.02
CA ALA A 53 7.42 -4.12 32.93
C ALA A 53 6.03 -3.99 33.56
N GLN A 54 5.95 -3.39 34.73
CA GLN A 54 4.69 -2.98 35.36
C GLN A 54 4.19 -1.73 34.63
N TYR A 55 3.15 -1.90 33.83
CA TYR A 55 2.38 -0.79 33.27
C TYR A 55 1.23 -0.50 34.22
N SER A 56 1.28 0.71 34.84
CA SER A 56 0.19 1.21 35.65
C SER A 56 -0.79 1.95 34.74
N CYS A 57 -1.99 1.43 34.58
CA CYS A 57 -3.11 2.18 34.04
C CYS A 57 -3.66 3.07 35.16
N ASN A 58 -3.38 4.37 35.12
CA ASN A 58 -4.05 5.34 35.99
C ASN A 58 -5.18 6.02 35.20
N SER A 59 -6.38 5.62 35.53
CA SER A 59 -7.58 6.40 35.29
C SER A 59 -7.77 7.37 36.46
N GLY A 60 -7.73 8.68 36.18
CA GLY A 60 -8.51 9.66 36.98
C GLY A 60 -7.73 10.50 37.99
N SER A 61 -7.82 11.78 37.80
CA SER A 61 -7.87 12.91 38.75
C SER A 61 -6.60 13.29 39.56
N GLY A 62 -6.03 14.44 39.18
CA GLY A 62 -5.67 15.56 40.07
C GLY A 62 -4.49 15.40 41.02
N GLY A 63 -3.42 16.19 40.78
CA GLY A 63 -2.51 16.61 41.85
C GLY A 63 -1.04 16.46 41.52
N GLY A 64 -0.31 17.58 41.42
CA GLY A 64 1.06 17.80 41.01
C GLY A 64 2.15 16.99 41.71
N GLY A 65 3.22 16.83 40.99
CA GLY A 65 4.50 16.32 41.49
C GLY A 65 5.35 15.88 40.30
N GLY A 66 6.43 16.63 40.00
CA GLY A 66 7.33 16.33 38.88
C GLY A 66 8.00 14.98 39.02
N GLY A 67 7.94 14.23 37.97
CA GLY A 67 8.70 13.02 37.69
C GLY A 67 8.60 12.82 36.19
N ASP A 68 9.70 12.77 35.47
CA ASP A 68 9.79 12.48 34.04
C ASP A 68 9.16 11.11 33.74
N ASP A 69 7.86 11.13 33.44
CA ASP A 69 7.13 9.95 32.99
C ASP A 69 7.37 9.78 31.47
N ASP A 70 8.38 9.00 31.20
CA ASP A 70 8.85 8.62 29.86
C ASP A 70 7.81 7.74 29.11
N GLY A 71 6.50 8.00 29.24
CA GLY A 71 5.41 7.26 28.61
C GLY A 71 5.33 7.47 27.11
N PHE A 72 5.35 6.39 26.32
CA PHE A 72 5.01 6.44 24.90
C PHE A 72 3.48 6.51 24.70
N VAL A 73 3.06 7.24 23.67
CA VAL A 73 1.63 7.41 23.35
C VAL A 73 1.17 6.25 22.47
N VAL A 74 0.17 5.50 22.91
CA VAL A 74 -0.52 4.49 22.11
C VAL A 74 -1.79 5.11 21.53
N ASP A 75 -1.92 5.05 20.21
CA ASP A 75 -3.19 5.37 19.54
C ASP A 75 -4.13 4.17 19.71
N GLU A 76 -5.04 4.29 20.65
CA GLU A 76 -5.97 3.23 20.99
C GLU A 76 -7.02 3.05 19.89
N VAL A 77 -7.22 1.79 19.53
CA VAL A 77 -8.29 1.40 18.62
C VAL A 77 -9.55 1.17 19.43
N PRO A 78 -10.72 1.70 19.01
CA PRO A 78 -11.98 1.46 19.68
C PRO A 78 -12.30 -0.03 19.81
N HIS A 79 -12.91 -0.40 20.93
CA HIS A 79 -13.33 -1.74 21.21
C HIS A 79 -14.81 -1.75 21.59
N LEU A 80 -15.57 -2.78 21.25
CA LEU A 80 -16.99 -2.88 21.52
C LEU A 80 -17.32 -2.72 23.01
N THR A 81 -16.45 -3.21 23.91
CA THR A 81 -16.65 -3.02 25.36
C THR A 81 -16.56 -1.57 25.84
N ASN A 82 -16.08 -0.65 25.01
CA ASN A 82 -16.03 0.77 25.40
C ASN A 82 -17.44 1.37 25.52
N PHE A 83 -18.40 0.86 24.75
CA PHE A 83 -19.80 1.32 24.77
C PHE A 83 -20.81 0.18 25.06
N LEU A 84 -20.35 -1.08 25.11
CA LEU A 84 -21.10 -2.27 25.52
C LEU A 84 -20.35 -3.00 26.63
N PRO A 85 -20.32 -2.50 27.88
CA PRO A 85 -19.44 -3.00 28.92
C PRO A 85 -19.77 -4.45 29.35
N ASP A 86 -21.02 -4.87 29.23
CA ASP A 86 -21.48 -6.21 29.63
C ASP A 86 -21.36 -7.26 28.51
N LEU A 87 -20.62 -6.94 27.42
CA LEU A 87 -20.48 -7.85 26.29
C LEU A 87 -19.72 -9.12 26.69
N PRO A 88 -20.29 -10.32 26.51
CA PRO A 88 -19.62 -11.57 26.87
C PRO A 88 -18.44 -11.86 25.96
N SER A 89 -17.39 -12.47 26.52
CA SER A 89 -16.23 -12.94 25.77
C SER A 89 -16.15 -14.46 25.77
N TYR A 90 -15.64 -15.03 24.68
CA TYR A 90 -15.53 -16.46 24.46
C TYR A 90 -14.08 -16.84 24.15
N PRO A 91 -13.67 -18.12 24.40
CA PRO A 91 -12.39 -18.63 23.96
C PRO A 91 -12.30 -18.57 22.42
N ASN A 92 -11.13 -18.22 21.89
CA ASN A 92 -10.95 -18.16 20.45
C ASN A 92 -11.02 -19.56 19.83
N PRO A 93 -11.85 -19.81 18.79
CA PRO A 93 -11.95 -21.11 18.11
C PRO A 93 -10.63 -21.63 17.55
N LEU A 94 -9.65 -20.75 17.28
CA LEU A 94 -8.31 -21.12 16.84
C LEU A 94 -7.55 -22.00 17.85
N GLN A 95 -7.94 -22.01 19.13
CA GLN A 95 -7.35 -22.90 20.14
C GLN A 95 -7.57 -24.39 19.82
N GLN A 96 -8.66 -24.70 19.10
CA GLN A 96 -9.03 -26.04 18.69
C GLN A 96 -8.66 -26.38 17.24
N ASN A 97 -8.18 -25.40 16.49
CA ASN A 97 -7.83 -25.58 15.08
C ASN A 97 -6.46 -26.25 14.95
N LEU A 98 -6.41 -27.43 14.32
CA LEU A 98 -5.20 -28.25 14.19
C LEU A 98 -4.00 -27.50 13.57
N ALA A 99 -4.25 -26.59 12.61
CA ALA A 99 -3.21 -25.81 11.98
C ALA A 99 -2.53 -24.82 12.96
N TYR A 100 -3.26 -24.37 13.97
CA TYR A 100 -2.79 -23.37 14.92
C TYR A 100 -2.28 -23.97 16.24
N THR A 101 -2.70 -25.18 16.60
CA THR A 101 -2.26 -25.86 17.85
C THR A 101 -0.76 -26.17 17.87
N ILE A 102 -0.12 -26.26 16.70
CA ILE A 102 1.32 -26.52 16.57
C ILE A 102 2.16 -25.26 16.86
N VAL A 103 1.57 -24.07 16.76
CA VAL A 103 2.27 -22.79 16.92
C VAL A 103 2.40 -22.46 18.41
N LYS A 104 3.61 -22.45 18.95
CA LYS A 104 3.88 -22.24 20.39
C LYS A 104 3.42 -20.88 20.95
N LYS A 105 3.31 -19.84 20.10
CA LYS A 105 2.80 -18.50 20.46
C LYS A 105 1.82 -18.04 19.38
N ASN A 106 0.63 -18.53 19.47
CA ASN A 106 -0.39 -18.30 18.45
C ASN A 106 -1.07 -16.94 18.62
N PHE A 107 -1.28 -16.53 19.86
CA PHE A 107 -2.05 -15.33 20.17
C PHE A 107 -1.13 -14.14 20.43
N VAL A 108 -1.56 -13.00 19.94
CA VAL A 108 -0.92 -11.68 20.15
C VAL A 108 -1.50 -11.09 21.43
N SER A 109 -0.64 -10.63 22.35
CA SER A 109 -1.10 -9.94 23.55
C SER A 109 -1.87 -8.65 23.20
N PRO A 110 -2.94 -8.33 23.92
CA PRO A 110 -3.60 -7.01 23.78
C PRO A 110 -2.65 -5.85 24.02
N GLU A 111 -1.58 -6.04 24.79
CA GLU A 111 -0.59 -5.01 25.11
C GLU A 111 0.53 -4.89 24.06
N ASP A 112 0.63 -5.84 23.12
CA ASP A 112 1.64 -5.75 22.06
C ASP A 112 1.36 -4.57 21.14
N VAL A 113 2.34 -3.67 21.01
CA VAL A 113 2.27 -2.47 20.17
C VAL A 113 3.37 -2.45 19.11
N VAL A 114 3.14 -1.69 18.05
CA VAL A 114 4.06 -1.44 16.96
C VAL A 114 4.33 0.05 16.87
N ALA A 115 5.59 0.45 16.95
CA ALA A 115 5.98 1.84 16.83
C ALA A 115 5.92 2.30 15.37
N GLN A 116 5.31 3.44 15.11
CA GLN A 116 5.45 4.14 13.84
C GLN A 116 6.88 4.73 13.78
N LYS A 117 7.57 4.57 12.65
CA LYS A 117 8.86 5.23 12.43
C LYS A 117 8.66 6.74 12.46
N VAL A 118 9.27 7.40 13.41
CA VAL A 118 9.43 8.86 13.40
C VAL A 118 10.60 9.16 12.47
N GLY A 119 10.37 9.91 11.42
CA GLY A 119 11.21 10.22 10.26
C GLY A 119 12.73 10.10 10.39
N ASP A 120 13.38 9.87 9.26
CA ASP A 120 14.82 9.59 9.04
C ASP A 120 15.81 10.63 9.60
N PHE A 121 15.96 10.78 10.90
CA PHE A 121 16.88 11.76 11.49
C PHE A 121 18.16 11.18 12.11
N CYS A 122 18.62 9.98 11.76
CA CYS A 122 19.80 9.45 12.44
C CYS A 122 20.76 8.61 11.60
N PHE A 123 21.53 9.25 10.71
CA PHE A 123 22.70 8.59 10.10
C PHE A 123 24.05 9.25 10.44
N LEU A 124 24.06 10.43 11.04
CA LEU A 124 25.34 11.09 11.39
C LEU A 124 26.00 10.51 12.65
N PHE A 125 25.22 9.88 13.53
CA PHE A 125 25.74 9.35 14.80
C PHE A 125 26.43 7.97 14.67
N LEU A 126 26.14 7.21 13.61
CA LEU A 126 26.72 5.87 13.40
C LEU A 126 28.18 5.91 12.94
N LEU A 127 28.63 7.00 12.36
CA LEU A 127 30.02 7.14 11.91
C LEU A 127 31.01 7.45 13.07
N CYS A 128 30.55 8.04 14.17
CA CYS A 128 31.39 8.30 15.32
C CYS A 128 31.57 7.10 16.27
N PHE A 129 30.65 6.13 16.26
CA PHE A 129 30.70 4.97 17.18
C PHE A 129 31.36 3.72 16.59
N SER A 130 31.73 3.72 15.31
CA SER A 130 32.31 2.54 14.62
C SER A 130 33.71 2.14 15.13
N PHE A 131 34.33 2.92 16.00
CA PHE A 131 35.71 2.66 16.45
C PHE A 131 35.85 2.05 17.85
N CYS A 132 34.77 1.87 18.62
CA CYS A 132 34.92 1.48 20.05
C CYS A 132 34.02 0.34 20.55
N VAL A 133 33.28 -0.40 19.72
CA VAL A 133 32.35 -1.46 20.19
C VAL A 133 32.62 -2.82 19.54
N PRO A 134 32.77 -3.91 20.34
CA PRO A 134 33.01 -5.26 19.77
C PRO A 134 31.85 -5.77 18.91
N PRO A 135 32.15 -6.57 17.86
CA PRO A 135 31.16 -6.98 16.84
C PRO A 135 29.97 -7.78 17.37
N LEU A 136 30.07 -8.38 18.55
CA LEU A 136 28.99 -9.17 19.17
C LEU A 136 27.87 -8.28 19.76
N LEU A 137 28.17 -7.05 20.15
CA LEU A 137 27.17 -6.08 20.64
C LEU A 137 26.46 -5.38 19.46
N LEU A 138 27.15 -5.26 18.32
CA LEU A 138 26.59 -4.65 17.11
C LEU A 138 25.41 -5.44 16.55
N THR A 139 25.43 -6.79 16.62
CA THR A 139 24.34 -7.64 16.14
C THR A 139 23.07 -7.55 17.00
N MET A 140 23.18 -7.24 18.27
CA MET A 140 22.02 -6.99 19.13
C MET A 140 21.41 -5.59 18.90
N PHE A 141 22.19 -4.62 18.41
CA PHE A 141 21.72 -3.26 18.11
C PHE A 141 20.94 -3.16 16.78
N PHE A 142 21.19 -4.04 15.84
CA PHE A 142 20.46 -4.05 14.54
C PHE A 142 19.01 -4.52 14.64
N LEU A 143 18.59 -5.11 15.74
CA LEU A 143 17.21 -5.52 16.00
C LEU A 143 16.41 -4.48 16.78
N GLN A 144 17.01 -3.44 17.27
CA GLN A 144 16.32 -2.32 17.92
C GLN A 144 16.04 -1.23 16.88
N ILE A 145 14.75 -0.88 16.74
CA ILE A 145 14.33 0.37 16.11
C ILE A 145 15.08 1.48 16.81
N VAL A 146 15.91 2.24 16.08
CA VAL A 146 16.74 3.30 16.66
C VAL A 146 15.80 4.38 17.21
N VAL A 147 15.60 4.38 18.52
CA VAL A 147 14.93 5.44 19.26
C VAL A 147 16.02 6.38 19.75
N GLN A 148 16.04 7.60 19.27
CA GLN A 148 16.95 8.62 19.80
C GLN A 148 16.54 8.98 21.23
N LYS A 149 17.53 9.01 22.15
CA LYS A 149 17.34 9.52 23.50
C LYS A 149 17.02 11.02 23.39
N GLY A 150 15.79 11.41 23.77
CA GLY A 150 15.32 12.80 23.68
C GLY A 150 14.42 13.15 22.48
N SER A 151 14.24 12.26 21.51
CA SER A 151 13.19 12.44 20.50
C SER A 151 11.80 12.16 21.10
N PRO A 152 10.75 12.91 20.70
CA PRO A 152 9.40 12.54 21.07
C PRO A 152 9.17 11.10 20.64
N ARG A 153 8.78 10.26 21.57
CA ARG A 153 8.48 8.84 21.29
C ARG A 153 7.35 8.81 20.29
N GLY A 154 7.56 8.14 19.15
CA GLY A 154 6.58 8.08 18.08
C GLY A 154 5.26 7.45 18.53
N VAL A 155 4.23 7.68 17.74
CA VAL A 155 2.93 7.06 17.93
C VAL A 155 3.07 5.54 17.81
N HIS A 156 2.39 4.80 18.69
CA HIS A 156 2.36 3.35 18.70
C HIS A 156 0.94 2.88 18.39
N PHE A 157 0.82 1.78 17.65
CA PHE A 157 -0.44 1.15 17.31
C PHE A 157 -0.52 -0.26 17.87
N ARG A 158 -1.71 -0.75 18.16
CA ARG A 158 -1.93 -2.14 18.60
C ARG A 158 -1.50 -3.11 17.52
N ARG A 159 -0.64 -4.08 17.86
CA ARG A 159 -0.21 -5.13 16.93
C ARG A 159 -1.41 -5.96 16.49
N ALA A 160 -1.58 -6.15 15.18
CA ALA A 160 -2.62 -7.00 14.63
C ALA A 160 -2.30 -8.51 14.78
N GLY A 161 -3.35 -9.31 14.88
CA GLY A 161 -3.28 -10.75 14.98
C GLY A 161 -4.34 -11.33 15.91
N PRO A 162 -4.44 -12.67 16.00
CA PRO A 162 -5.47 -13.33 16.79
C PRO A 162 -5.28 -13.06 18.29
N ARG A 163 -6.38 -12.87 19.02
CA ARG A 163 -6.46 -12.71 20.48
C ARG A 163 -6.96 -13.99 21.11
N GLU A 164 -6.62 -14.24 22.38
CA GLU A 164 -7.10 -15.41 23.12
C GLU A 164 -8.61 -15.42 23.30
N LYS A 165 -9.21 -14.24 23.39
CA LYS A 165 -10.66 -14.05 23.56
C LYS A 165 -11.27 -13.43 22.32
N VAL A 166 -12.49 -13.86 21.99
CA VAL A 166 -13.34 -13.28 20.96
C VAL A 166 -14.66 -12.80 21.59
N TYR A 167 -15.33 -11.85 20.93
CA TYR A 167 -16.57 -11.23 21.42
C TYR A 167 -17.78 -11.56 20.56
N PHE A 168 -17.61 -12.50 19.63
CA PHE A 168 -18.65 -13.05 18.79
C PHE A 168 -18.57 -14.57 18.81
N LYS A 169 -19.71 -15.25 18.94
CA LYS A 169 -19.80 -16.68 18.66
C LYS A 169 -19.89 -16.89 17.16
N SER A 170 -19.23 -17.91 16.65
CA SER A 170 -19.17 -18.21 15.22
C SER A 170 -20.54 -18.30 14.55
N GLU A 171 -21.50 -18.91 15.25
CA GLU A 171 -22.87 -19.15 14.77
C GLU A 171 -23.73 -17.88 14.73
N GLU A 172 -23.35 -16.86 15.54
CA GLU A 172 -24.06 -15.59 15.65
C GLU A 172 -23.50 -14.52 14.71
N VAL A 173 -22.34 -14.78 14.06
CA VAL A 173 -21.74 -13.84 13.14
C VAL A 173 -22.47 -13.82 11.83
N ARG A 174 -23.00 -12.64 11.47
CA ARG A 174 -23.43 -12.27 10.13
C ARG A 174 -22.51 -11.17 9.61
N ALA A 175 -21.57 -11.57 8.75
CA ALA A 175 -20.58 -10.66 8.18
C ALA A 175 -21.00 -10.08 6.85
N CYS A 176 -20.58 -8.86 6.52
CA CYS A 176 -20.70 -8.35 5.17
C CYS A 176 -19.39 -7.74 4.66
N ILE A 177 -19.18 -7.82 3.34
CA ILE A 177 -18.02 -7.28 2.64
C ILE A 177 -18.51 -6.31 1.57
N VAL A 178 -17.94 -5.10 1.52
CA VAL A 178 -18.25 -4.09 0.51
C VAL A 178 -16.96 -3.52 -0.10
N THR A 179 -16.99 -3.28 -1.42
CA THR A 179 -15.88 -2.65 -2.16
C THR A 179 -16.32 -1.33 -2.77
N CYS A 180 -15.55 -0.25 -2.52
CA CYS A 180 -15.88 1.09 -2.98
C CYS A 180 -14.68 1.74 -3.68
N GLY A 181 -14.98 2.65 -4.63
CA GLY A 181 -13.98 3.47 -5.32
C GLY A 181 -13.38 2.80 -6.56
N GLY A 182 -12.18 3.23 -6.97
CA GLY A 182 -11.50 2.72 -8.16
C GLY A 182 -11.00 1.28 -8.02
N LEU A 183 -10.67 0.66 -9.15
CA LEU A 183 -10.08 -0.69 -9.17
C LEU A 183 -8.61 -0.65 -8.69
N CYS A 184 -8.18 -1.76 -8.10
CA CYS A 184 -6.81 -1.98 -7.66
C CYS A 184 -6.51 -3.48 -7.71
N PRO A 185 -5.34 -3.92 -8.17
CA PRO A 185 -4.94 -5.31 -8.08
C PRO A 185 -4.97 -5.81 -6.64
N GLY A 186 -5.55 -6.99 -6.40
CA GLY A 186 -5.64 -7.58 -5.07
C GLY A 186 -7.00 -7.47 -4.37
N ILE A 187 -7.94 -6.63 -4.84
CA ILE A 187 -9.26 -6.51 -4.22
C ILE A 187 -9.93 -7.89 -4.07
N ASN A 188 -9.94 -8.68 -5.13
CA ASN A 188 -10.55 -10.00 -5.13
C ASN A 188 -9.83 -10.98 -4.19
N THR A 189 -8.52 -10.85 -4.04
CA THR A 189 -7.76 -11.63 -3.07
C THR A 189 -8.18 -11.28 -1.64
N VAL A 190 -8.33 -9.98 -1.32
CA VAL A 190 -8.83 -9.54 0.00
C VAL A 190 -10.23 -10.10 0.27
N ILE A 191 -11.17 -10.00 -0.69
CA ILE A 191 -12.53 -10.55 -0.54
C ILE A 191 -12.46 -12.06 -0.24
N ARG A 192 -11.70 -12.80 -1.06
CA ARG A 192 -11.54 -14.25 -0.92
C ARG A 192 -10.99 -14.61 0.46
N GLU A 193 -9.94 -13.94 0.88
CA GLU A 193 -9.24 -14.27 2.13
C GLU A 193 -10.04 -13.86 3.38
N ILE A 194 -10.88 -12.83 3.32
CA ILE A 194 -11.85 -12.55 4.40
C ILE A 194 -12.85 -13.71 4.51
N VAL A 195 -13.43 -14.14 3.38
CA VAL A 195 -14.40 -15.26 3.37
C VAL A 195 -13.76 -16.55 3.86
N CYS A 196 -12.56 -16.89 3.36
CA CYS A 196 -11.84 -18.08 3.77
C CYS A 196 -11.40 -18.00 5.25
N GLY A 197 -10.95 -16.82 5.69
CA GLY A 197 -10.57 -16.60 7.09
C GLY A 197 -11.74 -16.74 8.05
N LEU A 198 -12.87 -16.13 7.77
CA LEU A 198 -14.09 -16.27 8.55
C LEU A 198 -14.56 -17.73 8.60
N ASN A 199 -14.57 -18.41 7.45
CA ASN A 199 -15.08 -19.77 7.37
C ASN A 199 -14.11 -20.82 7.97
N TYR A 200 -12.85 -20.85 7.52
CA TYR A 200 -11.91 -21.92 7.90
C TYR A 200 -11.27 -21.71 9.27
N MET A 201 -11.05 -20.45 9.68
CA MET A 201 -10.43 -20.17 10.97
C MET A 201 -11.46 -20.06 12.09
N TYR A 202 -12.60 -19.47 11.83
CA TYR A 202 -13.61 -19.15 12.85
C TYR A 202 -14.92 -19.92 12.72
N GLY A 203 -15.14 -20.68 11.64
CA GLY A 203 -16.39 -21.43 11.44
C GLY A 203 -17.61 -20.56 11.11
N VAL A 204 -17.39 -19.33 10.64
CA VAL A 204 -18.47 -18.42 10.23
C VAL A 204 -18.96 -18.78 8.84
N HIS A 205 -20.28 -18.95 8.67
CA HIS A 205 -20.90 -19.35 7.40
C HIS A 205 -21.79 -18.29 6.78
N ASP A 206 -22.33 -17.34 7.57
CA ASP A 206 -23.21 -16.30 7.06
C ASP A 206 -22.41 -15.04 6.67
N ILE A 207 -21.97 -15.02 5.40
CA ILE A 207 -21.14 -13.97 4.85
C ILE A 207 -21.80 -13.39 3.60
N LEU A 208 -22.10 -12.10 3.62
CA LEU A 208 -22.76 -11.38 2.54
C LEU A 208 -21.77 -10.50 1.78
N GLY A 209 -21.84 -10.54 0.46
CA GLY A 209 -21.22 -9.54 -0.40
C GLY A 209 -22.20 -8.44 -0.74
N ILE A 210 -21.87 -7.19 -0.51
CA ILE A 210 -22.66 -6.03 -0.91
C ILE A 210 -22.20 -5.59 -2.28
N GLU A 211 -23.09 -5.69 -3.30
CA GLU A 211 -22.75 -5.37 -4.68
C GLU A 211 -22.95 -3.88 -4.99
N GLY A 212 -21.97 -3.28 -5.69
CA GLY A 212 -22.06 -1.90 -6.19
C GLY A 212 -21.75 -0.83 -5.17
N GLY A 213 -20.88 -1.13 -4.20
CA GLY A 213 -20.40 -0.18 -3.19
C GLY A 213 -21.44 0.16 -2.13
N TYR A 214 -21.33 1.33 -1.50
CA TYR A 214 -22.22 1.76 -0.43
C TYR A 214 -23.70 1.78 -0.82
N ARG A 215 -24.02 2.06 -2.09
CA ARG A 215 -25.41 2.00 -2.59
C ARG A 215 -26.02 0.62 -2.46
N GLY A 216 -25.21 -0.44 -2.50
CA GLY A 216 -25.66 -1.81 -2.37
C GLY A 216 -26.38 -2.12 -1.06
N PHE A 217 -26.06 -1.41 0.02
CA PHE A 217 -26.76 -1.61 1.30
C PHE A 217 -28.26 -1.34 1.17
N TYR A 218 -28.64 -0.19 0.65
CA TYR A 218 -30.04 0.22 0.58
C TYR A 218 -30.74 -0.16 -0.75
N SER A 219 -30.00 -0.50 -1.80
CA SER A 219 -30.56 -1.14 -2.99
C SER A 219 -30.78 -2.65 -2.80
N LYS A 220 -30.37 -3.19 -1.64
CA LYS A 220 -30.49 -4.60 -1.26
C LYS A 220 -29.82 -5.58 -2.23
N ASN A 221 -28.85 -5.14 -3.02
CA ASN A 221 -28.06 -5.97 -3.91
C ASN A 221 -26.99 -6.72 -3.11
N THR A 222 -27.25 -7.98 -2.84
CA THR A 222 -26.35 -8.82 -2.07
C THR A 222 -26.21 -10.21 -2.65
N ILE A 223 -25.03 -10.79 -2.44
CA ILE A 223 -24.69 -12.15 -2.83
C ILE A 223 -24.17 -12.90 -1.60
N GLN A 224 -24.62 -14.15 -1.42
CA GLN A 224 -24.07 -15.03 -0.38
C GLN A 224 -22.67 -15.46 -0.79
N LEU A 225 -21.69 -15.20 0.09
CA LEU A 225 -20.30 -15.56 -0.13
C LEU A 225 -19.96 -16.86 0.62
N THR A 226 -19.43 -17.82 -0.11
CA THR A 226 -18.91 -19.06 0.45
C THR A 226 -17.51 -19.32 -0.10
N PRO A 227 -16.65 -20.14 0.53
CA PRO A 227 -15.35 -20.52 -0.02
C PRO A 227 -15.43 -21.04 -1.46
N LYS A 228 -16.52 -21.74 -1.81
CA LYS A 228 -16.76 -22.24 -3.17
C LYS A 228 -17.00 -21.10 -4.16
N VAL A 229 -17.79 -20.10 -3.79
CA VAL A 229 -18.12 -18.94 -4.65
C VAL A 229 -16.86 -18.09 -4.91
N VAL A 230 -16.01 -17.92 -3.90
CA VAL A 230 -14.82 -17.07 -4.01
C VAL A 230 -13.55 -17.82 -4.44
N ASN A 231 -13.63 -19.13 -4.72
CA ASN A 231 -12.44 -19.97 -4.94
C ASN A 231 -11.47 -19.41 -5.99
N ASP A 232 -11.96 -18.92 -7.10
CA ASP A 232 -11.14 -18.50 -8.25
C ASP A 232 -11.14 -16.99 -8.53
N ILE A 233 -11.82 -16.18 -7.70
CA ILE A 233 -11.96 -14.75 -7.98
C ILE A 233 -10.62 -13.99 -7.94
N HIS A 234 -9.65 -14.43 -7.12
CA HIS A 234 -8.33 -13.85 -7.01
C HIS A 234 -7.50 -13.95 -8.30
N LYS A 235 -7.84 -14.87 -9.21
CA LYS A 235 -7.20 -15.04 -10.52
C LYS A 235 -7.67 -14.00 -11.54
N ARG A 236 -8.63 -13.16 -11.17
CA ARG A 236 -9.22 -12.14 -12.04
C ARG A 236 -8.97 -10.76 -11.47
N GLY A 237 -8.68 -9.81 -12.34
CA GLY A 237 -8.64 -8.41 -11.98
C GLY A 237 -10.05 -7.83 -11.73
N GLY A 238 -10.09 -6.56 -11.36
CA GLY A 238 -11.32 -5.87 -11.04
C GLY A 238 -11.85 -6.20 -9.63
N THR A 239 -13.15 -6.15 -9.43
CA THR A 239 -13.81 -6.55 -8.18
C THR A 239 -15.04 -7.41 -8.42
N PHE A 240 -15.11 -8.56 -7.77
CA PHE A 240 -16.21 -9.51 -7.84
C PHE A 240 -17.54 -8.88 -7.35
N LEU A 241 -17.47 -8.03 -6.33
CA LEU A 241 -18.64 -7.35 -5.74
C LEU A 241 -19.03 -6.07 -6.49
N ARG A 242 -18.42 -5.78 -7.63
CA ARG A 242 -18.59 -4.49 -8.31
C ARG A 242 -18.18 -3.33 -7.40
N THR A 243 -18.28 -2.11 -7.87
CA THR A 243 -17.91 -0.92 -7.10
C THR A 243 -18.69 0.29 -7.58
N SER A 244 -18.80 1.30 -6.72
CA SER A 244 -19.29 2.62 -7.11
C SER A 244 -18.47 3.71 -6.46
N ARG A 245 -18.53 4.90 -7.04
CA ARG A 245 -18.08 6.14 -6.41
C ARG A 245 -19.29 6.89 -5.87
N GLY A 246 -19.17 7.46 -4.66
CA GLY A 246 -20.28 8.13 -3.98
C GLY A 246 -21.36 7.18 -3.47
N GLY A 247 -22.54 7.72 -3.15
CA GLY A 247 -23.68 6.95 -2.64
C GLY A 247 -23.53 6.55 -1.18
N HIS A 248 -22.72 7.28 -0.40
CA HIS A 248 -22.66 7.14 1.05
C HIS A 248 -23.86 7.88 1.67
N ASP A 249 -24.61 7.18 2.49
CA ASP A 249 -25.72 7.70 3.30
C ASP A 249 -25.67 6.92 4.61
N THR A 250 -25.13 7.55 5.65
CA THR A 250 -24.81 6.88 6.92
C THR A 250 -26.03 6.24 7.55
N ASP A 251 -27.14 6.98 7.63
CA ASP A 251 -28.36 6.51 8.30
C ASP A 251 -28.94 5.28 7.58
N LYS A 252 -29.12 5.37 6.26
CA LYS A 252 -29.63 4.25 5.46
C LYS A 252 -28.71 3.02 5.50
N ILE A 253 -27.40 3.21 5.55
CA ILE A 253 -26.44 2.11 5.65
C ILE A 253 -26.58 1.43 7.00
N VAL A 254 -26.59 2.19 8.11
CA VAL A 254 -26.66 1.64 9.46
C VAL A 254 -28.04 1.03 9.75
N ASP A 255 -29.14 1.65 9.25
CA ASP A 255 -30.48 1.05 9.30
C ASP A 255 -30.48 -0.34 8.64
N ASN A 256 -29.88 -0.45 7.44
CA ASN A 256 -29.80 -1.72 6.73
C ASN A 256 -28.93 -2.76 7.44
N ILE A 257 -27.82 -2.33 8.08
CA ILE A 257 -26.97 -3.19 8.92
C ILE A 257 -27.80 -3.74 10.09
N GLN A 258 -28.54 -2.90 10.77
CA GLN A 258 -29.39 -3.25 11.92
C GLN A 258 -30.54 -4.16 11.51
N ASP A 259 -31.31 -3.78 10.48
CA ASP A 259 -32.46 -4.54 9.99
C ASP A 259 -32.11 -5.97 9.56
N ARG A 260 -30.89 -6.15 9.04
CA ARG A 260 -30.41 -7.44 8.54
C ARG A 260 -29.63 -8.23 9.59
N GLY A 261 -29.45 -7.69 10.80
CA GLY A 261 -28.69 -8.33 11.85
C GLY A 261 -27.21 -8.51 11.52
N ILE A 262 -26.64 -7.65 10.66
CA ILE A 262 -25.20 -7.69 10.32
C ILE A 262 -24.43 -7.18 11.53
N ASN A 263 -23.44 -7.94 11.98
CA ASN A 263 -22.64 -7.60 13.15
C ASN A 263 -21.12 -7.52 12.88
N GLN A 264 -20.70 -7.80 11.63
CA GLN A 264 -19.33 -7.51 11.18
C GLN A 264 -19.36 -6.91 9.77
N VAL A 265 -18.70 -5.76 9.59
CA VAL A 265 -18.67 -5.01 8.33
C VAL A 265 -17.24 -4.80 7.88
N TYR A 266 -16.87 -5.37 6.73
CA TYR A 266 -15.54 -5.25 6.12
C TYR A 266 -15.63 -4.30 4.93
N ILE A 267 -14.98 -3.14 5.03
CA ILE A 267 -15.08 -2.05 4.05
C ILE A 267 -13.74 -1.89 3.32
N ILE A 268 -13.71 -2.25 2.04
CA ILE A 268 -12.51 -2.16 1.20
C ILE A 268 -12.62 -0.93 0.31
N GLY A 269 -11.74 0.08 0.52
CA GLY A 269 -11.79 1.27 -0.31
C GLY A 269 -10.76 2.33 0.02
N GLY A 270 -10.70 3.36 -0.83
CA GLY A 270 -9.78 4.47 -0.70
C GLY A 270 -10.18 5.48 0.37
N ASP A 271 -9.50 6.63 0.40
CA ASP A 271 -9.65 7.68 1.43
C ASP A 271 -11.10 8.09 1.68
N GLY A 272 -11.87 8.46 0.65
CA GLY A 272 -13.29 8.82 0.81
C GLY A 272 -14.14 7.66 1.36
N THR A 273 -13.78 6.42 1.06
CA THR A 273 -14.45 5.22 1.59
C THR A 273 -14.12 5.02 3.07
N GLN A 274 -12.87 5.22 3.47
CA GLN A 274 -12.46 5.13 4.87
C GLN A 274 -13.11 6.24 5.71
N LYS A 275 -13.25 7.47 5.19
CA LYS A 275 -14.05 8.52 5.83
C LYS A 275 -15.51 8.09 6.04
N GLY A 276 -16.10 7.44 5.02
CA GLY A 276 -17.44 6.85 5.16
C GLY A 276 -17.51 5.74 6.22
N ALA A 277 -16.48 4.88 6.30
CA ALA A 277 -16.39 3.83 7.30
C ALA A 277 -16.29 4.40 8.73
N ALA A 278 -15.56 5.51 8.91
CA ALA A 278 -15.51 6.23 10.20
C ALA A 278 -16.88 6.78 10.62
N LEU A 279 -17.65 7.31 9.66
CA LEU A 279 -19.02 7.78 9.95
C LEU A 279 -19.96 6.63 10.29
N ILE A 280 -19.86 5.49 9.60
CA ILE A 280 -20.64 4.29 9.92
C ILE A 280 -20.30 3.81 11.34
N TYR A 281 -19.02 3.75 11.69
CA TYR A 281 -18.59 3.37 13.03
C TYR A 281 -19.20 4.31 14.10
N LYS A 282 -19.08 5.63 13.93
CA LYS A 282 -19.62 6.62 14.88
C LYS A 282 -21.14 6.49 15.07
N GLU A 283 -21.89 6.21 14.00
CA GLU A 283 -23.33 6.00 14.11
C GLU A 283 -23.67 4.65 14.77
N VAL A 284 -22.89 3.59 14.50
CA VAL A 284 -22.99 2.28 15.19
C VAL A 284 -22.75 2.44 16.70
N GLU A 285 -21.71 3.17 17.09
CA GLU A 285 -21.38 3.47 18.49
C GLU A 285 -22.50 4.27 19.17
N LYS A 286 -22.99 5.32 18.52
CA LYS A 286 -24.09 6.17 19.01
C LYS A 286 -25.38 5.40 19.23
N ARG A 287 -25.69 4.40 18.36
CA ARG A 287 -26.87 3.53 18.52
C ARG A 287 -26.64 2.37 19.49
N GLY A 288 -25.44 2.17 20.01
CA GLY A 288 -25.08 1.05 20.89
C GLY A 288 -25.24 -0.32 20.23
N LEU A 289 -24.91 -0.44 18.94
CA LEU A 289 -25.03 -1.70 18.20
C LEU A 289 -23.77 -2.55 18.34
N GLN A 290 -23.93 -3.85 18.55
CA GLN A 290 -22.81 -4.81 18.56
C GLN A 290 -22.35 -5.10 17.12
N VAL A 291 -21.68 -4.12 16.51
CA VAL A 291 -21.17 -4.22 15.13
C VAL A 291 -19.70 -3.86 15.07
N ALA A 292 -18.86 -4.78 14.60
CA ALA A 292 -17.46 -4.51 14.32
C ALA A 292 -17.30 -3.92 12.91
N VAL A 293 -16.78 -2.70 12.81
CA VAL A 293 -16.49 -2.01 11.54
C VAL A 293 -14.98 -2.04 11.29
N ALA A 294 -14.56 -2.80 10.29
CA ALA A 294 -13.17 -2.98 9.88
C ALA A 294 -12.91 -2.37 8.49
N GLY A 295 -12.03 -1.39 8.41
CA GLY A 295 -11.57 -0.80 7.18
C GLY A 295 -10.36 -1.57 6.59
N ILE A 296 -10.31 -1.72 5.27
CA ILE A 296 -9.15 -2.20 4.55
C ILE A 296 -8.78 -1.14 3.53
N PRO A 297 -7.67 -0.42 3.75
CA PRO A 297 -7.32 0.73 2.95
C PRO A 297 -6.86 0.28 1.57
N LYS A 298 -7.48 0.85 0.54
CA LYS A 298 -7.24 0.52 -0.85
C LYS A 298 -6.83 1.77 -1.63
N THR A 299 -5.56 1.90 -1.90
CA THR A 299 -5.00 2.86 -2.84
C THR A 299 -3.87 2.19 -3.60
N ILE A 300 -3.82 2.40 -4.91
CA ILE A 300 -2.73 1.92 -5.73
C ILE A 300 -1.53 2.88 -5.65
N ASP A 301 -1.79 4.13 -5.30
CA ASP A 301 -0.81 5.22 -5.33
C ASP A 301 0.18 5.19 -4.15
N ASN A 302 -0.05 4.33 -3.15
CA ASN A 302 0.77 4.21 -1.94
C ASN A 302 0.85 5.51 -1.12
N ASP A 303 -0.24 6.25 -1.06
CA ASP A 303 -0.35 7.60 -0.50
C ASP A 303 -0.94 7.67 0.92
N ILE A 304 -1.07 6.53 1.61
CA ILE A 304 -1.55 6.48 3.00
C ILE A 304 -0.39 6.74 3.96
N ALA A 305 -0.51 7.77 4.78
CA ALA A 305 0.59 8.32 5.59
C ALA A 305 1.13 7.36 6.67
N VAL A 306 0.27 6.58 7.29
CA VAL A 306 0.60 5.76 8.48
C VAL A 306 1.23 4.43 8.10
N ILE A 307 0.82 3.84 6.97
CA ILE A 307 1.25 2.51 6.56
C ILE A 307 2.52 2.55 5.69
N ASP A 308 3.33 1.52 5.79
CA ASP A 308 4.55 1.38 5.00
C ASP A 308 4.23 1.29 3.50
N LYS A 309 3.24 0.46 3.15
CA LYS A 309 2.84 0.16 1.77
C LYS A 309 1.37 -0.21 1.68
N SER A 310 0.69 0.18 0.60
CA SER A 310 -0.66 -0.26 0.24
C SER A 310 -0.62 -1.46 -0.70
N PHE A 311 -1.67 -2.30 -0.71
CA PHE A 311 -1.75 -3.44 -1.63
C PHE A 311 -2.05 -2.98 -3.06
N GLY A 312 -1.59 -3.76 -4.03
CA GLY A 312 -1.67 -3.45 -5.46
C GLY A 312 -0.54 -2.54 -5.96
N PHE A 313 0.25 -1.95 -5.05
CA PHE A 313 1.36 -1.08 -5.41
C PHE A 313 2.50 -1.84 -6.09
N ASP A 314 2.90 -3.01 -5.57
CA ASP A 314 3.97 -3.82 -6.17
C ASP A 314 3.57 -4.29 -7.58
N THR A 315 2.31 -4.68 -7.75
CA THR A 315 1.75 -5.04 -9.06
C THR A 315 1.75 -3.84 -10.01
N ALA A 316 1.37 -2.65 -9.51
CA ALA A 316 1.36 -1.44 -10.32
C ALA A 316 2.76 -1.05 -10.80
N VAL A 317 3.77 -1.15 -9.94
CA VAL A 317 5.17 -0.89 -10.30
C VAL A 317 5.67 -1.89 -11.33
N GLU A 318 5.35 -3.18 -11.18
CA GLU A 318 5.72 -4.24 -12.13
C GLU A 318 5.12 -4.00 -13.52
N GLU A 319 3.83 -3.67 -13.60
CA GLU A 319 3.17 -3.40 -14.89
C GLU A 319 3.61 -2.06 -15.49
N ALA A 320 3.87 -1.06 -14.67
CA ALA A 320 4.46 0.19 -15.13
C ALA A 320 5.84 -0.03 -15.75
N GLN A 321 6.66 -0.89 -15.15
CA GLN A 321 7.97 -1.28 -15.71
C GLN A 321 7.82 -1.95 -17.08
N ARG A 322 6.81 -2.83 -17.27
CA ARG A 322 6.53 -3.44 -18.59
C ARG A 322 6.15 -2.40 -19.64
N ALA A 323 5.35 -1.40 -19.25
CA ALA A 323 4.98 -0.31 -20.15
C ALA A 323 6.18 0.58 -20.51
N ILE A 324 7.08 0.85 -19.56
CA ILE A 324 8.33 1.59 -19.78
C ILE A 324 9.23 0.83 -20.74
N ASN A 325 9.41 -0.47 -20.55
CA ASN A 325 10.21 -1.31 -21.44
C ASN A 325 9.66 -1.31 -22.87
N ALA A 326 8.34 -1.40 -23.04
CA ALA A 326 7.71 -1.29 -24.36
C ALA A 326 7.95 0.08 -25.00
N ALA A 327 7.86 1.16 -24.22
CA ALA A 327 8.16 2.51 -24.69
C ALA A 327 9.63 2.64 -25.14
N HIS A 328 10.56 2.08 -24.35
CA HIS A 328 11.99 2.12 -24.64
C HIS A 328 12.31 1.42 -25.97
N VAL A 329 11.83 0.20 -26.17
CA VAL A 329 12.01 -0.55 -27.42
C VAL A 329 11.45 0.20 -28.63
N GLU A 330 10.28 0.83 -28.49
CA GLU A 330 9.64 1.61 -29.55
C GLU A 330 10.44 2.87 -29.94
N VAL A 331 11.03 3.56 -28.97
CA VAL A 331 11.78 4.80 -29.23
C VAL A 331 13.20 4.51 -29.70
N GLU A 332 13.84 3.46 -29.22
CA GLU A 332 15.15 3.01 -29.69
C GLU A 332 15.11 2.57 -31.16
N SER A 333 13.95 2.06 -31.60
CA SER A 333 13.77 1.55 -32.96
C SER A 333 13.57 2.64 -34.04
N VAL A 334 13.51 3.92 -33.65
CA VAL A 334 13.23 5.03 -34.56
C VAL A 334 14.21 6.19 -34.33
N GLU A 335 14.47 6.99 -35.36
CA GLU A 335 15.31 8.17 -35.23
C GLU A 335 14.63 9.26 -34.40
N ASN A 336 15.38 9.86 -33.48
CA ASN A 336 14.88 10.87 -32.55
C ASN A 336 13.59 10.44 -31.82
N GLY A 337 13.58 9.21 -31.31
CA GLY A 337 12.44 8.65 -30.59
C GLY A 337 12.24 9.32 -29.23
N VAL A 338 11.02 9.78 -28.95
CA VAL A 338 10.63 10.35 -27.64
C VAL A 338 9.44 9.60 -27.09
N GLY A 339 9.66 8.86 -26.01
CA GLY A 339 8.64 8.08 -25.31
C GLY A 339 8.13 8.80 -24.08
N ILE A 340 6.81 8.86 -23.93
CA ILE A 340 6.15 9.35 -22.70
C ILE A 340 5.26 8.23 -22.17
N VAL A 341 5.52 7.83 -20.92
CA VAL A 341 4.68 6.88 -20.20
C VAL A 341 4.00 7.60 -19.04
N LYS A 342 2.68 7.81 -19.15
CA LYS A 342 1.89 8.43 -18.10
C LYS A 342 1.42 7.38 -17.13
N LEU A 343 1.81 7.50 -15.86
CA LEU A 343 1.44 6.57 -14.79
C LEU A 343 0.44 7.23 -13.81
N MET A 344 -0.25 6.40 -13.05
CA MET A 344 -1.08 6.86 -11.95
C MET A 344 -0.23 7.55 -10.87
N GLY A 345 -0.85 8.38 -10.08
CA GLY A 345 -0.23 9.19 -9.04
C GLY A 345 -0.79 10.60 -9.08
N ARG A 346 -1.97 10.78 -8.47
CA ARG A 346 -2.70 12.05 -8.47
C ARG A 346 -2.03 13.11 -7.61
N TYR A 347 -1.67 12.71 -6.39
CA TYR A 347 -1.07 13.59 -5.37
C TYR A 347 0.33 13.14 -4.97
N SER A 348 0.76 11.98 -5.44
CA SER A 348 2.06 11.40 -5.12
C SER A 348 2.67 10.67 -6.31
N GLY A 349 3.97 10.78 -6.48
CA GLY A 349 4.71 10.17 -7.59
C GLY A 349 5.30 8.79 -7.26
N PHE A 350 4.82 8.07 -6.25
CA PHE A 350 5.44 6.81 -5.82
C PHE A 350 5.53 5.76 -6.93
N ILE A 351 4.45 5.54 -7.71
CA ILE A 351 4.47 4.56 -8.81
C ILE A 351 5.52 4.97 -9.84
N ALA A 352 5.52 6.24 -10.26
CA ALA A 352 6.48 6.75 -11.24
C ALA A 352 7.93 6.61 -10.75
N MET A 353 8.21 6.99 -9.49
CA MET A 353 9.53 6.89 -8.90
C MET A 353 10.01 5.44 -8.81
N PHE A 354 9.18 4.54 -8.29
CA PHE A 354 9.58 3.14 -8.12
C PHE A 354 9.69 2.40 -9.44
N ALA A 355 8.81 2.68 -10.41
CA ALA A 355 8.89 2.11 -11.76
C ALA A 355 10.15 2.58 -12.51
N THR A 356 10.51 3.86 -12.39
CA THR A 356 11.76 4.41 -12.93
C THR A 356 12.98 3.70 -12.35
N LEU A 357 13.05 3.55 -11.02
CA LEU A 357 14.16 2.87 -10.35
C LEU A 357 14.22 1.37 -10.66
N ALA A 358 13.07 0.73 -10.91
CA ALA A 358 12.99 -0.69 -11.26
C ALA A 358 13.41 -0.96 -12.71
N SER A 359 12.95 -0.13 -13.64
CA SER A 359 13.23 -0.26 -15.08
C SER A 359 14.67 0.08 -15.43
N ARG A 360 15.16 1.21 -14.97
CA ARG A 360 16.45 1.83 -15.31
C ARG A 360 16.59 2.34 -16.74
N ASP A 361 15.53 2.23 -17.54
CA ASP A 361 15.48 2.68 -18.95
C ASP A 361 14.79 4.05 -19.10
N VAL A 362 14.72 4.81 -18.01
CA VAL A 362 14.05 6.11 -17.94
C VAL A 362 15.09 7.22 -17.83
N ASP A 363 15.03 8.18 -18.72
CA ASP A 363 15.89 9.36 -18.71
C ASP A 363 15.34 10.48 -17.80
N CYS A 364 14.01 10.60 -17.70
CA CYS A 364 13.39 11.65 -16.88
C CYS A 364 12.11 11.15 -16.22
N CYS A 365 12.00 11.40 -14.92
CA CYS A 365 10.79 11.10 -14.12
C CYS A 365 10.21 12.38 -13.55
N LEU A 366 8.95 12.69 -13.92
CA LEU A 366 8.21 13.88 -13.50
C LEU A 366 7.10 13.48 -12.51
N ILE A 367 7.13 14.08 -11.33
CA ILE A 367 6.19 13.78 -10.24
C ILE A 367 5.50 15.04 -9.72
N PRO A 368 4.30 14.93 -9.09
CA PRO A 368 3.57 16.09 -8.58
C PRO A 368 4.34 16.91 -7.55
N GLU A 369 5.17 16.26 -6.74
CA GLU A 369 5.94 16.88 -5.67
C GLU A 369 7.14 17.70 -6.17
N SER A 370 7.62 17.42 -7.39
CA SER A 370 8.76 18.13 -8.00
C SER A 370 8.28 18.97 -9.18
N PRO A 371 8.10 20.27 -9.02
CA PRO A 371 7.78 21.15 -10.14
C PRO A 371 8.90 21.13 -11.17
N PHE A 372 8.55 21.25 -12.45
CA PHE A 372 9.48 21.32 -13.56
C PHE A 372 9.11 22.46 -14.49
N TYR A 373 10.03 22.87 -15.34
CA TYR A 373 9.78 23.89 -16.36
C TYR A 373 10.25 23.41 -17.73
N LEU A 374 9.59 23.91 -18.78
CA LEU A 374 9.80 23.40 -20.14
C LEU A 374 10.98 24.08 -20.84
N GLU A 375 11.04 25.41 -20.79
CA GLU A 375 11.96 26.25 -21.56
C GLU A 375 13.01 26.90 -20.65
N GLY A 376 14.14 27.30 -21.22
CA GLY A 376 15.23 27.98 -20.54
C GLY A 376 16.34 27.03 -20.10
N GLN A 377 17.38 27.61 -19.52
CA GLN A 377 18.58 26.87 -19.11
C GLN A 377 18.25 25.83 -18.02
N GLY A 378 18.58 24.57 -18.27
CA GLY A 378 18.24 23.44 -17.40
C GLY A 378 16.77 23.00 -17.49
N GLY A 379 16.01 23.49 -18.47
CA GLY A 379 14.63 23.10 -18.69
C GLY A 379 14.49 21.73 -19.38
N LEU A 380 13.26 21.23 -19.40
CA LEU A 380 12.98 19.90 -19.94
C LEU A 380 13.34 19.78 -21.44
N PHE A 381 13.09 20.82 -22.23
CA PHE A 381 13.40 20.76 -23.67
C PHE A 381 14.90 20.71 -23.94
N GLU A 382 15.70 21.47 -23.20
CA GLU A 382 17.17 21.41 -23.30
C GLU A 382 17.69 20.02 -22.91
N PHE A 383 17.15 19.45 -21.86
CA PHE A 383 17.51 18.09 -21.43
C PHE A 383 17.16 17.03 -22.50
N ILE A 384 15.95 17.10 -23.07
CA ILE A 384 15.53 16.20 -24.16
C ILE A 384 16.47 16.35 -25.37
N GLU A 385 16.81 17.58 -25.78
CA GLU A 385 17.72 17.83 -26.89
C GLU A 385 19.09 17.19 -26.64
N GLN A 386 19.61 17.33 -25.43
CA GLN A 386 20.88 16.73 -25.05
C GLN A 386 20.80 15.19 -25.15
N ARG A 387 19.74 14.56 -24.62
CA ARG A 387 19.56 13.11 -24.67
C ARG A 387 19.41 12.58 -26.10
N LEU A 388 18.66 13.29 -26.94
CA LEU A 388 18.52 12.92 -28.35
C LEU A 388 19.86 12.98 -29.09
N LYS A 389 20.72 13.95 -28.78
CA LYS A 389 22.08 14.03 -29.35
C LYS A 389 23.02 12.94 -28.85
N GLU A 390 22.92 12.57 -27.58
CA GLU A 390 23.77 11.55 -26.94
C GLU A 390 23.35 10.12 -27.28
N ASN A 391 22.05 9.82 -27.18
CA ASN A 391 21.51 8.45 -27.24
C ASN A 391 20.63 8.18 -28.46
N GLY A 392 20.19 9.24 -29.19
CA GLY A 392 19.23 9.11 -30.29
C GLY A 392 17.76 8.96 -29.87
N HIS A 393 17.51 8.71 -28.60
CA HIS A 393 16.17 8.54 -28.03
C HIS A 393 16.10 9.05 -26.59
N VAL A 394 14.86 9.21 -26.08
CA VAL A 394 14.59 9.57 -24.67
C VAL A 394 13.28 8.97 -24.19
N VAL A 395 13.27 8.45 -22.95
CA VAL A 395 12.08 7.93 -22.26
C VAL A 395 11.76 8.79 -21.05
N ILE A 396 10.53 9.33 -21.02
CA ILE A 396 10.01 10.18 -19.95
C ILE A 396 8.88 9.44 -19.25
N VAL A 397 8.99 9.26 -17.94
CA VAL A 397 7.91 8.77 -17.08
C VAL A 397 7.26 9.96 -16.39
N LEU A 398 5.94 10.01 -16.40
CA LEU A 398 5.16 11.13 -15.91
C LEU A 398 4.02 10.62 -15.01
N ALA A 399 3.97 11.07 -13.75
CA ALA A 399 2.79 10.85 -12.92
C ALA A 399 1.64 11.76 -13.35
N GLU A 400 0.40 11.25 -13.38
CA GLU A 400 -0.78 11.98 -13.88
C GLU A 400 -1.03 13.34 -13.20
N GLY A 401 -0.56 13.49 -11.96
CA GLY A 401 -0.68 14.73 -11.18
C GLY A 401 0.40 15.76 -11.45
N ALA A 402 1.49 15.41 -12.14
CA ALA A 402 2.60 16.32 -12.40
C ALA A 402 2.24 17.35 -13.47
N GLY A 403 2.61 18.62 -13.30
CA GLY A 403 2.44 19.68 -14.29
C GLY A 403 0.98 20.05 -14.62
N GLN A 404 0.03 19.69 -13.76
CA GLN A 404 -1.40 19.99 -13.96
C GLN A 404 -1.68 21.50 -14.07
N GLU A 405 -0.88 22.32 -13.43
CA GLU A 405 -0.95 23.79 -13.51
C GLU A 405 -0.72 24.31 -14.92
N TYR A 406 0.21 23.73 -15.68
CA TYR A 406 0.48 24.12 -17.07
C TYR A 406 -0.68 23.80 -18.00
N VAL A 407 -1.27 22.61 -17.81
CA VAL A 407 -2.42 22.18 -18.63
C VAL A 407 -3.63 23.05 -18.31
N ALA A 408 -3.89 23.31 -17.03
CA ALA A 408 -5.00 24.17 -16.59
C ALA A 408 -4.89 25.60 -17.17
N GLN A 409 -3.69 26.18 -17.14
CA GLN A 409 -3.44 27.50 -17.73
C GLN A 409 -3.66 27.52 -19.25
N SER A 410 -3.22 26.47 -19.96
CA SER A 410 -3.31 26.43 -21.43
C SER A 410 -4.73 26.18 -21.95
N MET A 411 -5.59 25.53 -21.16
CA MET A 411 -6.93 25.10 -21.59
C MET A 411 -8.06 25.91 -20.96
N HIS A 412 -7.77 26.93 -20.13
CA HIS A 412 -8.77 27.68 -19.35
C HIS A 412 -9.80 26.79 -18.65
N ALA A 413 -9.34 25.62 -18.19
CA ALA A 413 -10.21 24.56 -17.70
C ALA A 413 -10.82 24.89 -16.33
N VAL A 414 -12.14 24.73 -16.22
CA VAL A 414 -12.85 24.80 -14.95
C VAL A 414 -12.49 23.56 -14.13
N SER A 415 -12.23 23.75 -12.84
CA SER A 415 -11.93 22.66 -11.93
C SER A 415 -13.20 21.85 -11.62
N GLU A 416 -13.45 20.79 -12.38
CA GLU A 416 -14.51 19.82 -12.14
C GLU A 416 -14.06 18.77 -11.11
N LYS A 417 -15.04 18.21 -10.36
CA LYS A 417 -14.80 17.15 -9.38
C LYS A 417 -15.57 15.88 -9.78
N ASP A 418 -14.96 14.72 -9.49
CA ASP A 418 -15.63 13.43 -9.65
C ASP A 418 -16.66 13.19 -8.54
N ALA A 419 -17.45 12.11 -8.66
CA ALA A 419 -18.48 11.73 -7.67
C ALA A 419 -17.93 11.42 -6.27
N SER A 420 -16.61 11.33 -6.09
CA SER A 420 -15.92 11.15 -4.82
C SER A 420 -15.34 12.48 -4.29
N GLY A 421 -15.57 13.59 -4.98
CA GLY A 421 -15.07 14.92 -4.61
C GLY A 421 -13.63 15.21 -5.05
N ASN A 422 -12.97 14.30 -5.78
CA ASN A 422 -11.61 14.52 -6.27
C ASN A 422 -11.63 15.39 -7.53
N ARG A 423 -10.64 16.26 -7.67
CA ARG A 423 -10.44 17.07 -8.89
C ARG A 423 -10.23 16.12 -10.10
N LEU A 424 -10.93 16.41 -11.20
CA LEU A 424 -10.66 15.74 -12.48
C LEU A 424 -9.34 16.26 -13.03
N LEU A 425 -8.43 15.34 -13.35
CA LEU A 425 -7.14 15.66 -13.94
C LEU A 425 -7.27 15.69 -15.46
N LEU A 426 -6.57 16.66 -16.07
CA LEU A 426 -6.41 16.76 -17.51
C LEU A 426 -5.31 15.80 -17.99
N ASP A 427 -5.32 15.42 -19.27
CA ASP A 427 -4.30 14.53 -19.82
C ASP A 427 -2.98 15.29 -20.06
N VAL A 428 -2.18 15.38 -19.01
CA VAL A 428 -0.88 16.04 -19.04
C VAL A 428 0.13 15.33 -19.96
N GLY A 429 0.01 14.00 -20.12
CA GLY A 429 0.91 13.23 -20.99
C GLY A 429 0.70 13.57 -22.47
N LEU A 430 -0.56 13.63 -22.90
CA LEU A 430 -0.91 14.05 -24.26
C LEU A 430 -0.52 15.50 -24.51
N TRP A 431 -0.80 16.39 -23.55
CA TRP A 431 -0.42 17.80 -23.62
C TRP A 431 1.10 17.98 -23.74
N LEU A 432 1.88 17.28 -22.91
CA LEU A 432 3.35 17.33 -22.94
C LEU A 432 3.91 16.80 -24.26
N SER A 433 3.35 15.69 -24.77
CA SER A 433 3.70 15.13 -26.08
C SER A 433 3.56 16.17 -27.19
N GLN A 434 2.45 16.91 -27.20
CA GLN A 434 2.20 17.95 -28.19
C GLN A 434 3.18 19.12 -28.03
N LYS A 435 3.47 19.55 -26.80
CA LYS A 435 4.42 20.64 -26.54
C LYS A 435 5.84 20.31 -26.98
N ILE A 436 6.30 19.07 -26.70
CA ILE A 436 7.61 18.59 -27.15
C ILE A 436 7.65 18.59 -28.70
N LYS A 437 6.66 17.98 -29.34
CA LYS A 437 6.58 17.94 -30.79
C LYS A 437 6.60 19.33 -31.42
N ASP A 438 5.82 20.27 -30.88
CA ASP A 438 5.76 21.63 -31.38
C ASP A 438 7.09 22.38 -31.22
N HIS A 439 7.76 22.23 -30.08
CA HIS A 439 9.07 22.86 -29.84
C HIS A 439 10.13 22.36 -30.81
N PHE A 440 10.32 21.03 -30.91
CA PHE A 440 11.35 20.46 -31.77
C PHE A 440 11.08 20.69 -33.26
N THR A 441 9.82 20.62 -33.70
CA THR A 441 9.48 20.83 -35.09
C THR A 441 9.57 22.30 -35.49
N LYS A 442 9.05 23.24 -34.66
CA LYS A 442 8.93 24.67 -35.03
C LYS A 442 10.18 25.46 -34.69
N VAL A 443 10.82 25.19 -33.52
CA VAL A 443 11.96 25.96 -33.02
C VAL A 443 13.28 25.34 -33.48
N GLN A 444 13.46 24.06 -33.21
CA GLN A 444 14.71 23.34 -33.51
C GLN A 444 14.79 22.81 -34.95
N LYS A 445 13.67 22.79 -35.66
CA LYS A 445 13.55 22.21 -37.03
C LYS A 445 14.02 20.77 -37.12
N MET A 446 13.86 20.02 -36.01
CA MET A 446 14.21 18.63 -35.88
C MET A 446 12.92 17.79 -35.83
N ALA A 447 12.84 16.78 -36.68
CA ALA A 447 11.74 15.81 -36.63
C ALA A 447 11.94 14.87 -35.44
N VAL A 448 10.91 14.70 -34.61
CA VAL A 448 10.89 13.76 -33.48
C VAL A 448 9.74 12.76 -33.63
N ASN A 449 10.02 11.51 -33.28
CA ASN A 449 9.05 10.42 -33.29
C ASN A 449 8.46 10.23 -31.89
N MET A 450 7.24 10.76 -31.67
CA MET A 450 6.57 10.69 -30.37
C MET A 450 5.85 9.37 -30.17
N LYS A 451 6.09 8.73 -29.03
CA LYS A 451 5.35 7.54 -28.55
C LYS A 451 4.74 7.86 -27.20
N TYR A 452 3.41 7.79 -27.11
CA TYR A 452 2.68 8.06 -25.88
C TYR A 452 1.96 6.79 -25.42
N ILE A 453 2.20 6.37 -24.17
CA ILE A 453 1.59 5.20 -23.54
C ILE A 453 0.89 5.62 -22.26
N ASP A 454 -0.40 5.30 -22.17
CA ASP A 454 -1.20 5.41 -20.94
C ASP A 454 -1.67 4.02 -20.51
N PRO A 455 -0.94 3.32 -19.63
CA PRO A 455 -1.28 1.97 -19.19
C PRO A 455 -2.27 1.95 -18.02
N THR A 456 -2.90 3.07 -17.65
CA THR A 456 -3.74 3.21 -16.45
C THR A 456 -4.75 2.07 -16.27
N TYR A 457 -5.52 1.75 -17.32
CA TYR A 457 -6.53 0.69 -17.25
C TYR A 457 -5.90 -0.71 -17.21
N MET A 458 -4.79 -0.91 -17.91
CA MET A 458 -4.06 -2.17 -17.92
C MET A 458 -3.47 -2.48 -16.55
N ILE A 459 -2.95 -1.47 -15.85
CA ILE A 459 -2.39 -1.63 -14.51
C ILE A 459 -3.48 -1.91 -13.46
N ARG A 460 -4.62 -1.19 -13.51
CA ARG A 460 -5.67 -1.31 -12.47
C ARG A 460 -6.51 -2.57 -12.56
N ALA A 461 -6.65 -3.15 -13.75
CA ALA A 461 -7.65 -4.17 -14.03
C ALA A 461 -7.12 -5.61 -14.01
N ILE A 462 -5.87 -5.80 -13.66
CA ILE A 462 -5.23 -7.12 -13.62
C ILE A 462 -5.29 -7.77 -12.24
N PRO A 463 -5.10 -9.10 -12.15
CA PRO A 463 -4.90 -9.76 -10.86
C PRO A 463 -3.58 -9.31 -10.22
N SER A 464 -3.53 -9.36 -8.89
CA SER A 464 -2.32 -9.02 -8.14
C SER A 464 -1.20 -10.05 -8.33
N ASN A 465 0.05 -9.57 -8.29
CA ASN A 465 1.24 -10.42 -8.30
C ASN A 465 1.41 -11.19 -6.97
N ALA A 466 2.43 -12.04 -6.88
CA ALA A 466 2.66 -12.88 -5.71
C ALA A 466 2.89 -12.08 -4.41
N SER A 467 3.63 -10.96 -4.49
CA SER A 467 3.89 -10.09 -3.34
C SER A 467 2.60 -9.50 -2.78
N ASP A 468 1.79 -8.90 -3.66
CA ASP A 468 0.51 -8.32 -3.27
C ASP A 468 -0.50 -9.38 -2.84
N ASN A 469 -0.50 -10.59 -3.41
CA ASN A 469 -1.37 -11.69 -2.99
C ASN A 469 -1.11 -12.10 -1.53
N ILE A 470 0.17 -12.27 -1.15
CA ILE A 470 0.54 -12.59 0.24
C ILE A 470 0.13 -11.44 1.16
N TYR A 471 0.40 -10.20 0.74
CA TYR A 471 0.06 -9.02 1.52
C TYR A 471 -1.46 -8.90 1.73
N CYS A 472 -2.27 -9.08 0.68
CA CYS A 472 -3.74 -9.08 0.76
C CYS A 472 -4.26 -10.16 1.72
N THR A 473 -3.64 -11.35 1.73
CA THR A 473 -3.98 -12.43 2.65
C THR A 473 -3.76 -12.01 4.11
N LEU A 474 -2.59 -11.43 4.40
CA LEU A 474 -2.25 -10.96 5.75
C LEU A 474 -3.16 -9.83 6.22
N LEU A 475 -3.53 -8.89 5.33
CA LEU A 475 -4.50 -7.83 5.63
C LEU A 475 -5.88 -8.41 5.98
N ALA A 476 -6.38 -9.29 5.12
CA ALA A 476 -7.69 -9.90 5.28
C ALA A 476 -7.80 -10.71 6.58
N HIS A 477 -6.82 -11.57 6.86
CA HIS A 477 -6.79 -12.36 8.09
C HIS A 477 -6.68 -11.46 9.33
N SER A 478 -5.86 -10.41 9.27
CA SER A 478 -5.75 -9.45 10.39
C SER A 478 -7.06 -8.70 10.62
N ALA A 479 -7.81 -8.34 9.55
CA ALA A 479 -9.15 -7.74 9.68
C ALA A 479 -10.12 -8.68 10.42
N VAL A 480 -10.15 -9.94 9.99
CA VAL A 480 -10.99 -10.96 10.62
C VAL A 480 -10.63 -11.15 12.09
N HIS A 481 -9.33 -11.27 12.41
CA HIS A 481 -8.88 -11.39 13.79
C HIS A 481 -9.29 -10.21 14.66
N GLY A 482 -9.18 -8.98 14.13
CA GLY A 482 -9.57 -7.77 14.84
C GLY A 482 -11.07 -7.70 15.11
N ALA A 483 -11.88 -7.94 14.08
CA ALA A 483 -13.34 -7.92 14.21
C ALA A 483 -13.83 -8.99 15.19
N MET A 484 -13.34 -10.22 15.10
CA MET A 484 -13.68 -11.31 16.04
C MET A 484 -13.27 -10.98 17.48
N ALA A 485 -12.13 -10.31 17.65
CA ALA A 485 -11.64 -9.86 18.95
C ALA A 485 -12.37 -8.63 19.52
N GLY A 486 -13.43 -8.13 18.86
CA GLY A 486 -14.24 -7.01 19.32
C GLY A 486 -13.69 -5.61 19.02
N TYR A 487 -12.60 -5.50 18.27
CA TYR A 487 -12.17 -4.20 17.78
C TYR A 487 -13.13 -3.67 16.72
N THR A 488 -13.35 -2.36 16.71
CA THR A 488 -14.25 -1.67 15.78
C THR A 488 -13.67 -0.30 15.42
N GLY A 489 -14.16 0.35 14.34
CA GLY A 489 -13.66 1.67 13.95
C GLY A 489 -12.17 1.67 13.59
N PHE A 490 -11.64 0.56 13.11
CA PHE A 490 -10.23 0.39 12.81
C PHE A 490 -9.98 0.06 11.34
N THR A 491 -8.77 0.37 10.91
CA THR A 491 -8.21 -0.10 9.64
C THR A 491 -6.93 -0.90 9.90
N ILE A 492 -6.42 -1.58 8.86
CA ILE A 492 -5.26 -2.45 8.97
C ILE A 492 -4.21 -2.05 7.95
N GLY A 493 -2.97 -2.03 8.40
CA GLY A 493 -1.83 -1.84 7.51
C GLY A 493 -0.51 -2.26 8.17
N PRO A 494 0.54 -2.44 7.37
CA PRO A 494 1.88 -2.65 7.88
C PRO A 494 2.45 -1.33 8.39
N VAL A 495 2.88 -1.33 9.62
CA VAL A 495 3.61 -0.24 10.27
C VAL A 495 4.95 -0.81 10.73
N SER A 496 6.05 -0.25 10.29
CA SER A 496 7.40 -0.78 10.58
C SER A 496 7.51 -2.29 10.33
N SER A 497 6.99 -2.75 9.17
CA SER A 497 6.97 -4.15 8.72
C SER A 497 6.16 -5.12 9.59
N ARG A 498 5.26 -4.61 10.43
CA ARG A 498 4.32 -5.40 11.24
C ARG A 498 2.90 -4.92 11.02
N HIS A 499 1.94 -5.83 10.88
CA HIS A 499 0.54 -5.44 10.78
C HIS A 499 0.06 -4.88 12.12
N ALA A 500 -0.63 -3.76 12.05
CA ALA A 500 -1.19 -3.05 13.20
C ALA A 500 -2.66 -2.69 12.96
N TYR A 501 -3.43 -2.62 14.05
CA TYR A 501 -4.75 -2.01 14.07
C TYR A 501 -4.56 -0.51 14.25
N ILE A 502 -5.11 0.27 13.34
CA ILE A 502 -4.97 1.72 13.25
C ILE A 502 -6.36 2.33 13.32
N PRO A 503 -6.63 3.34 14.17
CA PRO A 503 -7.90 4.05 14.13
C PRO A 503 -8.18 4.60 12.72
N ILE A 504 -9.41 4.43 12.23
CA ILE A 504 -9.74 4.80 10.83
C ILE A 504 -9.47 6.30 10.57
N ASP A 505 -9.70 7.17 11.52
CA ASP A 505 -9.49 8.61 11.36
C ASP A 505 -8.03 8.93 11.00
N ARG A 506 -7.05 8.18 11.53
CA ARG A 506 -5.62 8.39 11.28
C ARG A 506 -5.19 8.21 9.82
N VAL A 507 -5.80 7.29 9.10
CA VAL A 507 -5.46 7.05 7.67
C VAL A 507 -6.11 8.06 6.74
N THR A 508 -7.03 8.88 7.25
CA THR A 508 -7.77 9.88 6.48
C THR A 508 -7.38 11.32 6.79
N GLU A 509 -6.53 11.56 7.80
CA GLU A 509 -6.07 12.88 8.22
C GLU A 509 -5.10 13.51 7.21
N THR A 510 -4.12 12.74 6.77
CA THR A 510 -3.05 13.22 5.89
C THR A 510 -2.75 12.22 4.79
N THR A 511 -2.25 12.72 3.67
CA THR A 511 -1.74 11.90 2.56
C THR A 511 -0.22 11.84 2.59
N LYS A 512 0.34 10.69 2.25
CA LYS A 512 1.78 10.48 2.10
C LYS A 512 2.23 10.97 0.73
N THR A 513 3.27 11.80 0.72
CA THR A 513 3.90 12.32 -0.50
C THR A 513 5.39 12.02 -0.51
N ILE A 514 6.03 12.09 -1.66
CA ILE A 514 7.48 11.95 -1.79
C ILE A 514 8.14 13.21 -1.22
N LYS A 515 9.04 13.01 -0.27
CA LYS A 515 9.91 14.10 0.19
C LYS A 515 11.10 14.22 -0.75
N LEU A 516 11.29 15.39 -1.36
CA LEU A 516 12.41 15.64 -2.27
C LEU A 516 13.78 15.57 -1.57
N THR A 517 13.78 15.65 -0.24
CA THR A 517 14.95 15.43 0.61
C THR A 517 15.21 13.96 0.94
N ASP A 518 14.33 13.05 0.52
CA ASP A 518 14.46 11.61 0.81
C ASP A 518 15.51 10.95 -0.08
N ARG A 519 16.18 9.95 0.48
CA ARG A 519 17.22 9.16 -0.20
C ARG A 519 16.71 8.46 -1.46
N MET A 520 15.43 8.06 -1.50
CA MET A 520 14.87 7.40 -2.69
C MET A 520 14.77 8.39 -3.87
N TRP A 521 14.38 9.64 -3.61
CA TRP A 521 14.39 10.68 -4.62
C TRP A 521 15.82 11.02 -5.09
N ALA A 522 16.76 11.14 -4.16
CA ALA A 522 18.17 11.34 -4.52
C ALA A 522 18.74 10.19 -5.37
N ARG A 523 18.35 8.94 -5.09
CA ARG A 523 18.73 7.78 -5.92
C ARG A 523 18.13 7.87 -7.32
N LEU A 524 16.88 8.31 -7.44
CA LEU A 524 16.25 8.50 -8.75
C LEU A 524 17.02 9.54 -9.56
N LEU A 525 17.30 10.72 -9.00
CA LEU A 525 18.07 11.77 -9.69
C LEU A 525 19.46 11.28 -10.11
N SER A 526 20.12 10.48 -9.26
CA SER A 526 21.43 9.89 -9.59
C SER A 526 21.34 8.78 -10.67
N SER A 527 20.21 8.10 -10.78
CA SER A 527 19.98 7.04 -11.76
C SER A 527 19.63 7.59 -13.14
N THR A 528 18.79 8.62 -13.20
CA THR A 528 18.34 9.25 -14.44
C THR A 528 19.30 10.34 -14.95
N ASN A 529 20.12 10.89 -14.05
CA ASN A 529 20.94 12.08 -14.31
C ASN A 529 20.13 13.26 -14.87
N GLN A 530 18.84 13.33 -14.54
CA GLN A 530 17.93 14.41 -14.94
C GLN A 530 18.22 15.69 -14.14
N PRO A 531 17.88 16.89 -14.68
CA PRO A 531 17.95 18.11 -13.90
C PRO A 531 17.03 18.04 -12.68
N SER A 532 17.46 18.65 -11.58
CA SER A 532 16.63 18.72 -10.37
C SER A 532 15.43 19.67 -10.52
N PHE A 533 15.42 20.53 -11.55
CA PHE A 533 14.45 21.60 -11.80
C PHE A 533 14.29 22.61 -10.65
N LEU A 534 15.04 22.46 -9.56
CA LEU A 534 14.95 23.34 -8.37
C LEU A 534 15.60 24.72 -8.56
N LYS A 535 16.54 24.83 -9.50
CA LYS A 535 17.34 26.05 -9.70
C LYS A 535 16.64 27.20 -10.45
N GLY A 536 15.48 27.00 -11.02
CA GLY A 536 14.81 27.94 -11.90
C GLY A 536 13.60 28.68 -11.36
N SER A 537 13.12 28.37 -10.16
CA SER A 537 11.93 29.00 -9.57
C SER A 537 12.28 29.90 -8.39
N PRO A 538 12.03 31.22 -8.47
CA PRO A 538 12.22 32.13 -7.33
C PRO A 538 11.44 31.71 -6.08
N VAL A 539 10.28 31.09 -6.25
CA VAL A 539 9.42 30.61 -5.16
C VAL A 539 10.02 29.41 -4.43
N MET A 540 10.83 28.59 -5.12
CA MET A 540 11.50 27.43 -4.51
C MET A 540 12.80 27.81 -3.80
N GLN A 541 13.50 28.81 -4.29
CA GLN A 541 14.69 29.33 -3.61
C GLN A 541 14.31 29.85 -2.23
N GLU A 542 13.19 30.57 -2.14
CA GLU A 542 12.63 31.06 -0.86
C GLU A 542 12.14 29.96 0.10
N ARG A 543 11.64 28.82 -0.43
CA ARG A 543 11.26 27.66 0.40
C ARG A 543 12.45 26.85 0.87
N VAL A 544 13.41 26.58 -0.02
CA VAL A 544 14.64 25.87 0.34
C VAL A 544 15.46 26.68 1.33
N ASP A 545 15.51 28.00 1.16
CA ASP A 545 16.19 28.88 2.09
C ASP A 545 15.48 28.93 3.45
N LYS A 546 14.14 28.93 3.50
CA LYS A 546 13.38 28.88 4.76
C LYS A 546 13.52 27.52 5.48
N GLU A 547 13.39 26.39 4.78
CA GLU A 547 13.60 25.07 5.37
C GLU A 547 15.06 24.87 5.83
N THR A 548 16.02 25.41 5.09
CA THR A 548 17.44 25.38 5.44
C THR A 548 17.73 26.28 6.64
N ILE A 549 17.11 27.46 6.73
CA ILE A 549 17.22 28.37 7.88
C ILE A 549 16.56 27.76 9.12
N GLU A 550 15.37 27.19 9.01
CA GLU A 550 14.71 26.47 10.11
C GLU A 550 15.54 25.26 10.59
N MET A 551 16.18 24.53 9.67
CA MET A 551 17.11 23.45 10.03
C MET A 551 18.33 23.99 10.79
N ILE A 552 18.92 25.10 10.35
CA ILE A 552 20.11 25.71 10.98
C ILE A 552 19.75 26.29 12.35
N ASP A 553 18.59 26.93 12.49
CA ASP A 553 18.15 27.49 13.78
C ASP A 553 17.75 26.40 14.77
N ASN A 554 17.12 25.31 14.33
CA ASN A 554 16.88 24.13 15.15
C ASN A 554 18.20 23.44 15.58
N MET A 555 19.25 23.48 14.76
CA MET A 555 20.58 22.98 15.15
C MET A 555 21.29 23.89 16.19
N LYS A 556 21.03 25.20 16.15
CA LYS A 556 21.61 26.14 17.12
C LYS A 556 20.94 26.06 18.50
N ILE A 557 19.66 25.72 18.57
CA ILE A 557 18.91 25.55 19.82
C ILE A 557 19.34 24.28 20.57
N THR A 558 19.91 23.29 19.87
CA THR A 558 20.39 22.03 20.47
C THR A 558 21.85 22.06 20.89
N SER A 559 22.56 23.19 20.75
CA SER A 559 23.96 23.36 21.09
C SER A 559 24.22 24.36 22.25
N ILE A 560 23.19 24.69 23.05
CA ILE A 560 23.31 25.46 24.29
C ILE A 560 22.90 24.61 25.49
#